data_8f4936d56ed6a6c62c8007e02c8ab84d
#
_entry.id   8f4936d56ed6a6c62c8007e02c8ab84d
#
_cell.length_a   1.000
_cell.length_b   1.000
_cell.length_c   1.000
_cell.angle_alpha   90.00
_cell.angle_beta   90.00
_cell.angle_gamma   90.00
#
_symmetry.space_group_name_H-M   'P 1'
#
loop_
_entity.id
_entity.type
_entity.pdbx_description
1 polymer ?
#
loop_
_entity_poly.entity_id
_entity_poly.type
_entity_poly.pdbx_seq_one_letter_code
_entity_poly.pdbx_strand_id
1 'polypeptide(L)'
;MHFLRCGHVVELQKYKRLVKDKEISECRFQVQKGDALVLVSDGVTHAGVGKSGKYKFGWPWESVAEFVSEQCLTSLSSARMAAALCAECSQIYEGKPGDDTTVVVARIIDRKPVNLMTGPPLDRNDDETITADFMKDESAKHIVSGGTSATILSRELGRPLRVSMDYSDPDIPPIAFMEGIDLVTEGVLTLRKAIELLKRYLIECDLSSEFFSELDKKNGASMIAKILIEDCTELHMFVGTAANSAYQNPGMAFDLGIRQNLVKQLKEAVEGMGKKVTVTYY
;
A
#
# COMPACT_ATOMS: atom_id res chain seq x y z
N MET A 1 -0.36 20.62 13.97
CA MET A 1 0.76 19.77 13.52
C MET A 1 1.36 19.09 14.75
N HIS A 2 1.43 17.76 14.75
CA HIS A 2 2.15 16.97 15.75
C HIS A 2 3.36 16.32 15.09
N PHE A 3 4.49 16.39 15.78
CA PHE A 3 5.67 15.61 15.45
C PHE A 3 5.88 14.54 16.53
N LEU A 4 6.00 13.28 16.09
CA LEU A 4 6.14 12.15 16.97
C LEU A 4 7.49 11.47 16.74
N ARG A 5 8.17 11.16 17.83
CA ARG A 5 9.39 10.35 17.85
C ARG A 5 9.17 9.13 18.73
N CYS A 6 9.33 7.94 18.14
CA CYS A 6 9.03 6.68 18.84
C CYS A 6 7.62 6.63 19.46
N GLY A 7 6.62 7.21 18.77
CA GLY A 7 5.24 7.28 19.26
C GLY A 7 4.95 8.37 20.29
N HIS A 8 5.93 9.13 20.72
CA HIS A 8 5.74 10.22 21.68
C HIS A 8 5.74 11.58 20.98
N VAL A 9 4.81 12.45 21.37
CA VAL A 9 4.75 13.82 20.87
C VAL A 9 5.96 14.62 21.35
N VAL A 10 6.62 15.28 20.41
CA VAL A 10 7.78 16.15 20.68
C VAL A 10 7.41 17.59 20.36
N GLU A 11 7.65 18.48 21.30
CA GLU A 11 7.50 19.91 21.05
C GLU A 11 8.59 20.41 20.10
N LEU A 12 8.15 21.11 19.05
CA LEU A 12 9.04 21.73 18.08
C LEU A 12 9.25 23.22 18.42
N GLN A 13 10.50 23.64 18.39
CA GLN A 13 10.85 25.05 18.53
C GLN A 13 10.33 25.83 17.32
N LYS A 14 9.49 26.84 17.58
CA LYS A 14 8.89 27.71 16.57
C LYS A 14 9.64 29.03 16.49
N TYR A 15 9.95 29.44 15.26
CA TYR A 15 10.53 30.72 14.94
C TYR A 15 9.52 31.56 14.17
N LYS A 16 9.32 32.81 14.58
CA LYS A 16 8.45 33.73 13.86
C LYS A 16 9.23 34.40 12.73
N ARG A 17 8.63 34.41 11.53
CA ARG A 17 9.18 35.05 10.35
C ARG A 17 8.12 35.87 9.66
N LEU A 18 8.46 37.10 9.27
CA LEU A 18 7.59 37.95 8.50
C LEU A 18 7.81 37.70 6.99
N VAL A 19 6.74 37.37 6.26
CA VAL A 19 6.75 37.17 4.81
C VAL A 19 5.61 37.97 4.20
N LYS A 20 5.93 38.99 3.39
CA LYS A 20 4.95 39.88 2.76
C LYS A 20 3.89 40.38 3.76
N ASP A 21 4.33 40.95 4.87
CA ASP A 21 3.49 41.50 5.96
C ASP A 21 2.62 40.49 6.72
N LYS A 22 2.82 39.18 6.50
CA LYS A 22 2.18 38.12 7.30
C LYS A 22 3.20 37.44 8.21
N GLU A 23 2.87 37.32 9.47
CA GLU A 23 3.67 36.54 10.42
C GLU A 23 3.38 35.03 10.19
N ILE A 24 4.43 34.28 9.91
CA ILE A 24 4.39 32.81 9.81
C ILE A 24 5.25 32.19 10.90
N SER A 25 4.84 31.02 11.36
CA SER A 25 5.66 30.18 12.25
C SER A 25 6.44 29.15 11.44
N GLU A 26 7.75 29.12 11.59
CA GLU A 26 8.66 28.19 10.95
C GLU A 26 9.25 27.24 12.02
N CYS A 27 9.29 25.93 11.71
CA CYS A 27 9.99 24.94 12.52
C CYS A 27 11.04 24.24 11.67
N ARG A 28 12.22 24.00 12.26
CA ARG A 28 13.29 23.20 11.64
C ARG A 28 13.70 22.09 12.60
N PHE A 29 13.69 20.88 12.13
CA PHE A 29 14.05 19.71 12.94
C PHE A 29 14.68 18.63 12.05
N GLN A 30 15.50 17.79 12.68
CA GLN A 30 16.05 16.61 12.01
C GLN A 30 15.08 15.44 12.19
N VAL A 31 14.85 14.72 11.10
CA VAL A 31 14.06 13.50 11.13
C VAL A 31 14.95 12.27 11.19
N GLN A 32 14.44 11.21 11.82
CA GLN A 32 15.08 9.90 11.88
C GLN A 32 14.04 8.80 11.65
N LYS A 33 14.52 7.59 11.37
CA LYS A 33 13.65 6.42 11.22
C LYS A 33 12.73 6.26 12.44
N GLY A 34 11.45 6.01 12.16
CA GLY A 34 10.40 5.88 13.17
C GLY A 34 9.69 7.19 13.52
N ASP A 35 10.21 8.33 13.07
CA ASP A 35 9.51 9.61 13.25
C ASP A 35 8.24 9.66 12.39
N ALA A 36 7.21 10.34 12.92
CA ALA A 36 5.97 10.62 12.21
C ALA A 36 5.61 12.10 12.34
N LEU A 37 5.16 12.69 11.23
CA LEU A 37 4.60 14.02 11.18
C LEU A 37 3.12 13.90 10.85
N VAL A 38 2.27 14.48 11.70
CA VAL A 38 0.82 14.50 11.51
C VAL A 38 0.36 15.94 11.37
N LEU A 39 -0.19 16.24 10.20
CA LEU A 39 -0.78 17.55 9.89
C LEU A 39 -2.29 17.39 9.81
N VAL A 40 -3.00 18.32 10.40
CA VAL A 40 -4.47 18.33 10.41
C VAL A 40 -4.97 19.74 10.12
N SER A 41 -6.14 19.82 9.45
CA SER A 41 -6.89 21.08 9.35
C SER A 41 -7.59 21.38 10.69
N ASP A 42 -8.15 22.57 10.81
CA ASP A 42 -8.92 23.00 11.96
C ASP A 42 -10.23 22.23 12.14
N GLY A 43 -10.77 21.62 11.08
CA GLY A 43 -11.90 20.71 11.19
C GLY A 43 -11.68 19.54 12.14
N VAL A 44 -10.41 19.09 12.36
CA VAL A 44 -10.10 18.08 13.38
C VAL A 44 -10.28 18.66 14.79
N THR A 45 -9.73 19.83 15.07
CA THR A 45 -9.82 20.46 16.40
C THR A 45 -11.20 21.06 16.66
N HIS A 46 -11.98 21.38 15.64
CA HIS A 46 -13.37 21.82 15.75
C HIS A 46 -14.36 20.65 15.89
N ALA A 47 -13.89 19.40 15.76
CA ALA A 47 -14.77 18.24 15.89
C ALA A 47 -15.53 18.27 17.24
N GLY A 48 -16.85 18.18 17.18
CA GLY A 48 -17.72 18.22 18.34
C GLY A 48 -18.25 19.60 18.73
N VAL A 49 -17.77 20.67 18.11
CA VAL A 49 -18.33 22.02 18.37
C VAL A 49 -19.81 22.05 18.08
N GLY A 50 -20.60 22.54 19.04
CA GLY A 50 -22.08 22.59 18.91
C GLY A 50 -22.79 21.26 19.11
N LYS A 51 -22.08 20.19 19.46
CA LYS A 51 -22.65 18.89 19.85
C LYS A 51 -22.78 18.75 21.37
N SER A 52 -23.56 17.77 21.80
CA SER A 52 -23.80 17.54 23.26
C SER A 52 -22.74 16.67 23.93
N GLY A 53 -21.78 16.12 23.19
CA GLY A 53 -20.79 15.16 23.66
C GLY A 53 -19.65 15.76 24.48
N LYS A 54 -18.64 14.91 24.78
CA LYS A 54 -17.44 15.25 25.55
C LYS A 54 -16.70 16.48 24.99
N TYR A 55 -16.71 16.64 23.66
CA TYR A 55 -15.95 17.66 22.94
C TYR A 55 -16.82 18.81 22.41
N LYS A 56 -17.81 19.24 23.18
CA LYS A 56 -18.74 20.32 22.79
C LYS A 56 -18.08 21.68 22.47
N PHE A 57 -16.83 21.88 22.88
CA PHE A 57 -16.01 23.06 22.56
C PHE A 57 -14.88 22.77 21.55
N GLY A 58 -14.94 21.61 20.89
CA GLY A 58 -13.91 21.12 20.00
C GLY A 58 -13.05 20.01 20.63
N TRP A 59 -12.37 19.23 19.80
CA TRP A 59 -11.44 18.17 20.21
C TRP A 59 -10.10 18.81 20.60
N PRO A 60 -9.71 18.80 21.91
CA PRO A 60 -8.51 19.48 22.35
C PRO A 60 -7.27 18.93 21.67
N TRP A 61 -6.33 19.81 21.38
CA TRP A 61 -5.07 19.48 20.71
C TRP A 61 -4.29 18.36 21.41
N GLU A 62 -4.30 18.38 22.76
CA GLU A 62 -3.67 17.37 23.60
C GLU A 62 -4.33 16.00 23.42
N SER A 63 -5.66 15.95 23.34
CA SER A 63 -6.40 14.70 23.11
C SER A 63 -6.20 14.16 21.70
N VAL A 64 -6.05 15.02 20.68
CA VAL A 64 -5.64 14.61 19.34
C VAL A 64 -4.23 14.01 19.39
N ALA A 65 -3.30 14.62 20.13
CA ALA A 65 -1.95 14.14 20.29
C ALA A 65 -1.87 12.77 20.98
N GLU A 66 -2.67 12.56 22.04
CA GLU A 66 -2.80 11.28 22.73
C GLU A 66 -3.31 10.19 21.77
N PHE A 67 -4.39 10.46 21.04
CA PHE A 67 -4.96 9.53 20.05
C PHE A 67 -3.92 9.14 19.01
N VAL A 68 -3.22 10.11 18.44
CA VAL A 68 -2.19 9.85 17.40
C VAL A 68 -1.02 9.04 17.98
N SER A 69 -0.60 9.31 19.22
CA SER A 69 0.45 8.55 19.91
C SER A 69 0.05 7.08 20.07
N GLU A 70 -1.16 6.80 20.51
CA GLU A 70 -1.70 5.44 20.62
C GLU A 70 -1.71 4.72 19.29
N GLN A 71 -2.16 5.38 18.21
CA GLN A 71 -2.15 4.81 16.86
C GLN A 71 -0.73 4.52 16.35
N CYS A 72 0.25 5.39 16.66
CA CYS A 72 1.65 5.15 16.33
C CYS A 72 2.21 3.87 16.99
N LEU A 73 1.85 3.61 18.24
CA LEU A 73 2.29 2.44 18.99
C LEU A 73 1.72 1.13 18.45
N THR A 74 0.56 1.16 17.79
CA THR A 74 -0.05 -0.02 17.16
C THR A 74 0.61 -0.43 15.85
N SER A 75 1.67 0.25 15.40
CA SER A 75 2.40 -0.02 14.14
C SER A 75 1.54 0.07 12.87
N LEU A 76 0.44 0.83 12.91
CA LEU A 76 -0.40 1.05 11.73
C LEU A 76 0.37 1.77 10.61
N SER A 77 -0.01 1.52 9.37
CA SER A 77 0.48 2.29 8.22
C SER A 77 0.04 3.76 8.31
N SER A 78 0.73 4.66 7.58
CA SER A 78 0.35 6.09 7.53
C SER A 78 -1.10 6.27 7.05
N ALA A 79 -1.53 5.46 6.07
CA ALA A 79 -2.89 5.49 5.55
C ALA A 79 -3.92 5.10 6.62
N ARG A 80 -3.66 4.03 7.38
CA ARG A 80 -4.56 3.60 8.46
C ARG A 80 -4.62 4.60 9.60
N MET A 81 -3.50 5.24 9.94
CA MET A 81 -3.49 6.31 10.95
C MET A 81 -4.34 7.50 10.53
N ALA A 82 -4.19 7.95 9.27
CA ALA A 82 -4.99 9.05 8.73
C ALA A 82 -6.48 8.70 8.74
N ALA A 83 -6.84 7.50 8.27
CA ALA A 83 -8.22 7.04 8.26
C ALA A 83 -8.81 6.89 9.67
N ALA A 84 -8.04 6.36 10.63
CA ALA A 84 -8.49 6.24 12.02
C ALA A 84 -8.79 7.61 12.63
N LEU A 85 -7.94 8.63 12.35
CA LEU A 85 -8.15 9.98 12.83
C LEU A 85 -9.40 10.63 12.19
N CYS A 86 -9.60 10.43 10.88
CA CYS A 86 -10.81 10.89 10.19
C CYS A 86 -12.07 10.19 10.73
N ALA A 87 -12.01 8.89 10.97
CA ALA A 87 -13.11 8.12 11.55
C ALA A 87 -13.50 8.61 12.94
N GLU A 88 -12.51 8.90 13.80
CA GLU A 88 -12.75 9.48 15.13
C GLU A 88 -13.39 10.85 15.02
N CYS A 89 -12.90 11.72 14.11
CA CYS A 89 -13.55 13.01 13.85
C CYS A 89 -15.01 12.83 13.44
N SER A 90 -15.31 11.89 12.54
CA SER A 90 -16.67 11.61 12.10
C SER A 90 -17.58 11.17 13.24
N GLN A 91 -17.06 10.35 14.17
CA GLN A 91 -17.80 9.94 15.37
C GLN A 91 -18.08 11.14 16.29
N ILE A 92 -17.06 11.97 16.53
CA ILE A 92 -17.20 13.19 17.37
C ILE A 92 -18.21 14.16 16.74
N TYR A 93 -18.23 14.28 15.42
CA TYR A 93 -19.22 15.06 14.66
C TYR A 93 -20.60 14.40 14.58
N GLU A 94 -20.79 13.20 15.14
CA GLU A 94 -22.07 12.43 15.04
C GLU A 94 -22.47 12.16 13.57
N GLY A 95 -21.47 11.90 12.70
CA GLY A 95 -21.67 11.64 11.27
C GLY A 95 -22.08 12.87 10.43
N LYS A 96 -22.05 14.07 11.00
CA LYS A 96 -22.37 15.33 10.30
C LYS A 96 -21.23 16.33 10.52
N PRO A 97 -20.19 16.29 9.67
CA PRO A 97 -19.08 17.22 9.75
C PRO A 97 -19.55 18.67 9.74
N GLY A 98 -18.99 19.48 10.63
CA GLY A 98 -19.26 20.91 10.71
C GLY A 98 -18.26 21.76 9.94
N ASP A 99 -17.14 21.13 9.52
CA ASP A 99 -16.05 21.79 8.78
C ASP A 99 -15.24 20.75 7.99
N ASP A 100 -14.50 21.23 6.99
CA ASP A 100 -13.63 20.41 6.15
C ASP A 100 -12.49 19.80 6.97
N THR A 101 -12.43 18.47 7.01
CA THR A 101 -11.49 17.72 7.83
C THR A 101 -10.43 17.07 6.95
N THR A 102 -9.18 17.51 7.07
CA THR A 102 -8.04 16.95 6.35
C THR A 102 -6.99 16.43 7.31
N VAL A 103 -6.49 15.23 7.05
CA VAL A 103 -5.40 14.59 7.80
C VAL A 103 -4.30 14.14 6.86
N VAL A 104 -3.07 14.50 7.16
CA VAL A 104 -1.87 14.04 6.46
C VAL A 104 -0.92 13.40 7.46
N VAL A 105 -0.51 12.16 7.20
CA VAL A 105 0.46 11.42 8.01
C VAL A 105 1.69 11.09 7.16
N ALA A 106 2.83 11.63 7.53
CA ALA A 106 4.12 11.32 6.93
C ALA A 106 5.01 10.58 7.94
N ARG A 107 5.51 9.41 7.59
CA ARG A 107 6.41 8.61 8.43
C ARG A 107 7.75 8.40 7.76
N ILE A 108 8.82 8.43 8.57
CA ILE A 108 10.17 8.09 8.13
C ILE A 108 10.39 6.59 8.35
N ILE A 109 10.47 5.86 7.25
CA ILE A 109 10.59 4.39 7.26
C ILE A 109 11.84 3.94 6.49
N ASP A 110 12.25 2.68 6.68
CA ASP A 110 13.25 2.07 5.82
C ASP A 110 12.72 1.87 4.39
N ARG A 111 13.67 1.69 3.48
CA ARG A 111 13.36 1.18 2.14
C ARG A 111 12.70 -0.19 2.27
N LYS A 112 11.57 -0.36 1.58
CA LYS A 112 10.80 -1.61 1.51
C LYS A 112 10.60 -1.96 0.02
N PRO A 113 11.58 -2.58 -0.64
CA PRO A 113 11.43 -3.00 -2.03
C PRO A 113 10.46 -4.17 -2.13
N VAL A 114 9.75 -4.22 -3.25
CA VAL A 114 8.88 -5.34 -3.64
C VAL A 114 9.26 -5.77 -5.04
N ASN A 115 9.55 -7.04 -5.22
CA ASN A 115 9.76 -7.68 -6.51
C ASN A 115 8.48 -8.43 -6.90
N LEU A 116 7.95 -8.17 -8.10
CA LEU A 116 6.78 -8.87 -8.63
C LEU A 116 7.13 -9.51 -9.98
N MET A 117 7.03 -10.83 -10.04
CA MET A 117 7.25 -11.60 -11.26
C MET A 117 5.91 -12.03 -11.88
N THR A 118 5.74 -11.81 -13.19
CA THR A 118 4.53 -12.24 -13.91
C THR A 118 4.84 -12.61 -15.37
N GLY A 119 4.29 -13.72 -15.81
CA GLY A 119 4.48 -14.27 -17.15
C GLY A 119 5.81 -15.02 -17.33
N PRO A 120 5.85 -15.99 -18.27
CA PRO A 120 7.09 -16.66 -18.65
C PRO A 120 7.92 -15.79 -19.60
N PRO A 121 9.27 -15.88 -19.57
CA PRO A 121 10.14 -15.29 -20.57
C PRO A 121 9.80 -15.75 -21.98
N LEU A 122 10.19 -14.94 -22.98
CA LEU A 122 10.02 -15.31 -24.39
C LEU A 122 10.87 -16.52 -24.77
N ASP A 123 12.13 -16.52 -24.34
CA ASP A 123 13.05 -17.66 -24.47
C ASP A 123 13.16 -18.40 -23.14
N ARG A 124 13.01 -19.73 -23.18
CA ARG A 124 13.20 -20.58 -21.99
C ARG A 124 14.62 -20.53 -21.42
N ASN A 125 15.60 -20.15 -22.23
CA ASN A 125 16.97 -19.94 -21.74
C ASN A 125 17.07 -18.77 -20.76
N ASP A 126 16.10 -17.86 -20.74
CA ASP A 126 16.02 -16.74 -19.81
C ASP A 126 15.33 -17.10 -18.47
N ASP A 127 14.84 -18.34 -18.31
CA ASP A 127 14.18 -18.78 -17.06
C ASP A 127 15.13 -18.68 -15.85
N GLU A 128 16.41 -19.07 -16.01
CA GLU A 128 17.42 -18.92 -14.99
C GLU A 128 17.73 -17.43 -14.72
N THR A 129 17.85 -16.62 -15.76
CA THR A 129 18.17 -15.19 -15.68
C THR A 129 17.09 -14.41 -14.92
N ILE A 130 15.81 -14.56 -15.32
CA ILE A 130 14.69 -13.88 -14.66
C ILE A 130 14.58 -14.30 -13.18
N THR A 131 14.83 -15.60 -12.90
CA THR A 131 14.81 -16.12 -11.53
C THR A 131 15.93 -15.51 -10.70
N ALA A 132 17.14 -15.46 -11.21
CA ALA A 132 18.30 -14.89 -10.52
C ALA A 132 18.10 -13.38 -10.25
N ASP A 133 17.66 -12.63 -11.25
CA ASP A 133 17.40 -11.18 -11.10
C ASP A 133 16.25 -10.90 -10.12
N PHE A 134 15.18 -11.70 -10.17
CA PHE A 134 14.04 -11.57 -9.27
C PHE A 134 14.44 -11.82 -7.81
N MET A 135 15.31 -12.80 -7.53
CA MET A 135 15.77 -13.18 -6.19
C MET A 135 16.97 -12.36 -5.69
N LYS A 136 17.56 -11.49 -6.51
CA LYS A 136 18.83 -10.80 -6.22
C LYS A 136 18.79 -9.88 -4.99
N ASP A 137 17.68 -9.19 -4.77
CA ASP A 137 17.50 -8.33 -3.58
C ASP A 137 16.83 -9.12 -2.45
N GLU A 138 17.63 -9.69 -1.56
CA GLU A 138 17.15 -10.46 -0.41
C GLU A 138 16.31 -9.63 0.58
N SER A 139 16.40 -8.31 0.53
CA SER A 139 15.62 -7.41 1.36
C SER A 139 14.21 -7.15 0.80
N ALA A 140 13.98 -7.52 -0.48
CA ALA A 140 12.70 -7.34 -1.14
C ALA A 140 11.67 -8.37 -0.69
N LYS A 141 10.40 -7.96 -0.64
CA LYS A 141 9.30 -8.92 -0.65
C LYS A 141 9.13 -9.47 -2.06
N HIS A 142 8.99 -10.79 -2.17
CA HIS A 142 8.86 -11.49 -3.43
C HIS A 142 7.43 -11.92 -3.68
N ILE A 143 6.81 -11.39 -4.74
CA ILE A 143 5.46 -11.72 -5.18
C ILE A 143 5.53 -12.39 -6.55
N VAL A 144 4.90 -13.55 -6.68
CA VAL A 144 4.74 -14.24 -7.95
C VAL A 144 3.28 -14.25 -8.35
N SER A 145 2.97 -13.71 -9.52
CA SER A 145 1.61 -13.68 -10.05
C SER A 145 1.54 -14.44 -11.37
N GLY A 146 0.99 -15.65 -11.30
CA GLY A 146 0.82 -16.56 -12.42
C GLY A 146 1.40 -17.95 -12.18
N GLY A 147 0.61 -18.97 -12.46
CA GLY A 147 0.99 -20.38 -12.26
C GLY A 147 2.23 -20.79 -13.05
N THR A 148 2.39 -20.30 -14.29
CA THR A 148 3.58 -20.57 -15.13
C THR A 148 4.83 -19.97 -14.51
N SER A 149 4.78 -18.71 -14.06
CA SER A 149 5.91 -18.06 -13.37
C SER A 149 6.28 -18.80 -12.08
N ALA A 150 5.28 -19.22 -11.31
CA ALA A 150 5.48 -20.02 -10.10
C ALA A 150 6.14 -21.38 -10.39
N THR A 151 5.77 -22.04 -11.52
CA THR A 151 6.36 -23.30 -11.94
C THR A 151 7.82 -23.12 -12.38
N ILE A 152 8.14 -22.04 -13.10
CA ILE A 152 9.52 -21.69 -13.48
C ILE A 152 10.36 -21.51 -12.21
N LEU A 153 9.94 -20.64 -11.29
CA LEU A 153 10.66 -20.42 -10.04
C LEU A 153 10.83 -21.71 -9.22
N SER A 154 9.78 -22.54 -9.12
CA SER A 154 9.85 -23.82 -8.42
C SER A 154 10.93 -24.73 -9.00
N ARG A 155 11.02 -24.78 -10.31
CA ARG A 155 12.04 -25.59 -11.02
C ARG A 155 13.45 -25.04 -10.82
N GLU A 156 13.64 -23.73 -11.08
CA GLU A 156 14.98 -23.11 -11.05
C GLU A 156 15.54 -23.04 -9.62
N LEU A 157 14.69 -22.82 -8.63
CA LEU A 157 15.11 -22.79 -7.22
C LEU A 157 15.13 -24.17 -6.56
N GLY A 158 14.59 -25.20 -7.22
CA GLY A 158 14.45 -26.53 -6.62
C GLY A 158 13.49 -26.57 -5.40
N ARG A 159 12.54 -25.64 -5.34
CA ARG A 159 11.62 -25.48 -4.19
C ARG A 159 10.21 -25.92 -4.55
N PRO A 160 9.55 -26.75 -3.72
CA PRO A 160 8.22 -27.24 -4.05
C PRO A 160 7.16 -26.14 -3.93
N LEU A 161 6.24 -26.10 -4.91
CA LEU A 161 5.05 -25.26 -4.91
C LEU A 161 3.90 -25.99 -4.23
N ARG A 162 3.27 -25.41 -3.20
CA ARG A 162 2.12 -25.98 -2.48
C ARG A 162 0.94 -25.04 -2.59
N VAL A 163 -0.13 -25.49 -3.24
CA VAL A 163 -1.38 -24.73 -3.38
C VAL A 163 -2.17 -24.81 -2.08
N SER A 164 -2.72 -23.68 -1.61
CA SER A 164 -3.64 -23.65 -0.48
C SER A 164 -4.94 -24.35 -0.84
N MET A 165 -5.50 -25.08 0.12
CA MET A 165 -6.84 -25.68 -0.01
C MET A 165 -7.93 -24.72 0.49
N ASP A 166 -7.56 -23.56 1.05
CA ASP A 166 -8.50 -22.57 1.56
C ASP A 166 -8.98 -21.65 0.44
N TYR A 167 -10.23 -21.79 0.06
CA TYR A 167 -10.94 -20.88 -0.85
C TYR A 167 -11.64 -19.82 0.00
N SER A 168 -10.91 -18.78 0.41
CA SER A 168 -11.46 -17.69 1.21
C SER A 168 -12.35 -16.72 0.40
N ASP A 169 -12.26 -16.76 -0.92
CA ASP A 169 -13.04 -15.91 -1.82
C ASP A 169 -13.39 -16.71 -3.09
N PRO A 170 -14.69 -16.87 -3.43
CA PRO A 170 -15.08 -17.65 -4.61
C PRO A 170 -14.67 -17.02 -5.95
N ASP A 171 -14.45 -15.70 -5.97
CA ASP A 171 -14.10 -14.94 -7.17
C ASP A 171 -12.59 -14.81 -7.38
N ILE A 172 -11.78 -15.21 -6.40
CA ILE A 172 -10.32 -15.09 -6.44
C ILE A 172 -9.69 -16.46 -6.22
N PRO A 173 -8.87 -16.95 -7.17
CA PRO A 173 -8.19 -18.24 -7.03
C PRO A 173 -7.34 -18.31 -5.76
N PRO A 174 -7.15 -19.52 -5.20
CA PRO A 174 -6.38 -19.72 -3.99
C PRO A 174 -4.92 -19.30 -4.17
N ILE A 175 -4.29 -18.90 -3.08
CA ILE A 175 -2.86 -18.62 -3.02
C ILE A 175 -2.05 -19.92 -2.97
N ALA A 176 -0.77 -19.83 -3.30
CA ALA A 176 0.17 -20.92 -3.12
C ALA A 176 1.36 -20.47 -2.25
N PHE A 177 2.12 -21.42 -1.79
CA PHE A 177 3.27 -21.23 -0.91
C PHE A 177 4.52 -21.82 -1.55
N MET A 178 5.62 -21.10 -1.48
CA MET A 178 6.95 -21.54 -1.87
C MET A 178 7.96 -20.94 -0.87
N GLU A 179 8.90 -21.74 -0.43
CA GLU A 179 9.93 -21.27 0.51
C GLU A 179 10.71 -20.08 -0.06
N GLY A 180 10.84 -18.98 0.73
CA GLY A 180 11.54 -17.76 0.32
C GLY A 180 10.76 -16.87 -0.64
N ILE A 181 9.47 -17.13 -0.88
CA ILE A 181 8.54 -16.28 -1.63
C ILE A 181 7.42 -15.85 -0.69
N ASP A 182 7.18 -14.55 -0.57
CA ASP A 182 6.19 -14.01 0.37
C ASP A 182 4.75 -14.28 -0.08
N LEU A 183 4.51 -14.28 -1.41
CA LEU A 183 3.16 -14.50 -1.95
C LEU A 183 3.22 -15.10 -3.35
N VAL A 184 2.50 -16.19 -3.55
CA VAL A 184 2.28 -16.78 -4.87
C VAL A 184 0.78 -16.77 -5.16
N THR A 185 0.39 -16.20 -6.31
CA THR A 185 -1.02 -16.08 -6.72
C THR A 185 -1.24 -16.55 -8.14
N GLU A 186 -2.49 -16.75 -8.50
CA GLU A 186 -2.89 -16.81 -9.90
C GLU A 186 -2.57 -15.45 -10.58
N GLY A 187 -2.59 -15.43 -11.92
CA GLY A 187 -2.14 -14.28 -12.72
C GLY A 187 -3.20 -13.20 -12.90
N VAL A 188 -3.92 -13.30 -14.04
CA VAL A 188 -4.72 -12.19 -14.61
C VAL A 188 -5.86 -11.73 -13.70
N LEU A 189 -6.65 -12.67 -13.15
CA LEU A 189 -7.81 -12.33 -12.33
C LEU A 189 -7.39 -11.65 -11.02
N THR A 190 -6.38 -12.21 -10.36
CA THR A 190 -5.86 -11.69 -9.10
C THR A 190 -5.24 -10.31 -9.27
N LEU A 191 -4.40 -10.10 -10.31
CA LEU A 191 -3.82 -8.79 -10.59
C LEU A 191 -4.86 -7.74 -10.93
N ARG A 192 -5.88 -8.09 -11.74
CA ARG A 192 -6.98 -7.17 -12.05
C ARG A 192 -7.66 -6.68 -10.78
N LYS A 193 -8.01 -7.60 -9.89
CA LYS A 193 -8.68 -7.26 -8.63
C LYS A 193 -7.79 -6.45 -7.69
N ALA A 194 -6.50 -6.77 -7.62
CA ALA A 194 -5.53 -5.95 -6.87
C ALA A 194 -5.45 -4.52 -7.43
N ILE A 195 -5.40 -4.34 -8.76
CA ILE A 195 -5.39 -3.03 -9.40
C ILE A 195 -6.68 -2.24 -9.10
N GLU A 196 -7.83 -2.89 -9.08
CA GLU A 196 -9.09 -2.25 -8.67
C GLU A 196 -8.99 -1.67 -7.24
N LEU A 197 -8.44 -2.43 -6.29
CA LEU A 197 -8.22 -1.96 -4.91
C LEU A 197 -7.23 -0.79 -4.86
N LEU A 198 -6.13 -0.84 -5.63
CA LEU A 198 -5.17 0.26 -5.71
C LEU A 198 -5.79 1.53 -6.30
N LYS A 199 -6.64 1.41 -7.32
CA LYS A 199 -7.37 2.54 -7.91
C LYS A 199 -8.37 3.14 -6.94
N ARG A 200 -9.09 2.31 -6.19
CA ARG A 200 -9.99 2.78 -5.12
C ARG A 200 -9.20 3.58 -4.08
N TYR A 201 -8.06 3.06 -3.62
CA TYR A 201 -7.17 3.77 -2.69
C TYR A 201 -6.74 5.15 -3.20
N LEU A 202 -6.52 5.30 -4.52
CA LEU A 202 -6.10 6.58 -5.12
C LEU A 202 -7.24 7.58 -5.30
N ILE A 203 -8.48 7.11 -5.48
CA ILE A 203 -9.63 7.94 -5.86
C ILE A 203 -10.49 8.29 -4.64
N GLU A 204 -10.64 7.36 -3.71
CA GLU A 204 -11.47 7.56 -2.53
C GLU A 204 -10.76 8.52 -1.56
N CYS A 205 -11.37 9.70 -1.35
CA CYS A 205 -10.86 10.71 -0.41
C CYS A 205 -11.09 10.31 1.04
N ASP A 206 -12.05 9.44 1.31
CA ASP A 206 -12.40 8.92 2.64
C ASP A 206 -12.27 7.39 2.63
N LEU A 207 -11.11 6.90 3.06
CA LEU A 207 -10.84 5.47 3.17
C LEU A 207 -11.57 4.90 4.39
N SER A 208 -12.69 4.26 4.14
CA SER A 208 -13.53 3.67 5.18
C SER A 208 -12.88 2.44 5.86
N SER A 209 -13.41 2.07 7.02
CA SER A 209 -13.04 0.84 7.71
C SER A 209 -13.31 -0.41 6.87
N GLU A 210 -14.33 -0.37 6.00
CA GLU A 210 -14.67 -1.44 5.06
C GLU A 210 -13.56 -1.65 4.02
N PHE A 211 -12.97 -0.57 3.51
CA PHE A 211 -11.84 -0.65 2.58
C PHE A 211 -10.66 -1.39 3.22
N PHE A 212 -10.28 -1.01 4.44
CA PHE A 212 -9.19 -1.69 5.15
C PHE A 212 -9.54 -3.13 5.55
N SER A 213 -10.80 -3.40 5.87
CA SER A 213 -11.27 -4.77 6.10
C SER A 213 -11.17 -5.62 4.82
N GLU A 214 -11.38 -5.02 3.65
CA GLU A 214 -11.18 -5.70 2.37
C GLU A 214 -9.68 -5.96 2.10
N LEU A 215 -8.79 -5.03 2.42
CA LEU A 215 -7.34 -5.24 2.33
C LEU A 215 -6.84 -6.34 3.29
N ASP A 216 -7.52 -6.55 4.42
CA ASP A 216 -7.12 -7.56 5.41
C ASP A 216 -7.62 -8.98 5.09
N LYS A 217 -8.40 -9.15 4.00
CA LYS A 217 -8.81 -10.47 3.53
C LYS A 217 -7.60 -11.30 3.10
N LYS A 218 -7.65 -12.60 3.40
CA LYS A 218 -6.59 -13.58 3.06
C LYS A 218 -6.75 -14.14 1.65
N ASN A 219 -7.01 -13.30 0.66
CA ASN A 219 -6.99 -13.68 -0.75
C ASN A 219 -5.84 -12.98 -1.48
N GLY A 220 -5.41 -13.52 -2.62
CA GLY A 220 -4.24 -13.04 -3.35
C GLY A 220 -4.32 -11.58 -3.75
N ALA A 221 -5.48 -11.08 -4.16
CA ALA A 221 -5.67 -9.70 -4.61
C ALA A 221 -5.54 -8.70 -3.46
N SER A 222 -6.23 -8.94 -2.33
CA SER A 222 -6.14 -8.12 -1.12
C SER A 222 -4.72 -8.10 -0.56
N MET A 223 -4.03 -9.25 -0.55
CA MET A 223 -2.65 -9.35 -0.07
C MET A 223 -1.67 -8.58 -0.96
N ILE A 224 -1.79 -8.66 -2.30
CA ILE A 224 -0.98 -7.84 -3.22
C ILE A 224 -1.25 -6.36 -2.97
N ALA A 225 -2.52 -5.93 -2.95
CA ALA A 225 -2.89 -4.54 -2.75
C ALA A 225 -2.37 -4.01 -1.39
N LYS A 226 -2.54 -4.78 -0.31
CA LYS A 226 -2.03 -4.43 1.03
C LYS A 226 -0.52 -4.24 1.03
N ILE A 227 0.25 -5.18 0.47
CA ILE A 227 1.71 -5.06 0.37
C ILE A 227 2.08 -3.80 -0.40
N LEU A 228 1.45 -3.53 -1.54
CA LEU A 228 1.76 -2.38 -2.37
C LEU A 228 1.35 -1.04 -1.73
N ILE A 229 0.26 -1.00 -0.96
CA ILE A 229 -0.17 0.22 -0.24
C ILE A 229 0.69 0.46 1.00
N GLU A 230 0.87 -0.55 1.86
CA GLU A 230 1.37 -0.38 3.22
C GLU A 230 2.85 -0.72 3.38
N ASP A 231 3.37 -1.67 2.59
CA ASP A 231 4.69 -2.27 2.76
C ASP A 231 5.62 -2.11 1.56
N CYS A 232 5.32 -1.20 0.64
CA CYS A 232 6.11 -0.98 -0.55
C CYS A 232 6.58 0.48 -0.64
N THR A 233 7.87 0.70 -0.84
CA THR A 233 8.43 2.02 -1.20
C THR A 233 8.82 2.07 -2.67
N GLU A 234 9.19 0.94 -3.24
CA GLU A 234 9.52 0.78 -4.66
C GLU A 234 9.13 -0.61 -5.14
N LEU A 235 8.63 -0.68 -6.37
CA LEU A 235 8.19 -1.92 -7.03
C LEU A 235 9.09 -2.21 -8.21
N HIS A 236 9.67 -3.42 -8.25
CA HIS A 236 10.36 -3.94 -9.43
C HIS A 236 9.51 -5.04 -10.04
N MET A 237 9.08 -4.85 -11.29
CA MET A 237 8.32 -5.85 -12.03
C MET A 237 9.23 -6.59 -13.02
N PHE A 238 9.25 -7.91 -12.92
CA PHE A 238 9.94 -8.85 -13.78
C PHE A 238 8.90 -9.51 -14.69
N VAL A 239 8.85 -9.11 -15.94
CA VAL A 239 7.73 -9.42 -16.84
C VAL A 239 8.19 -10.29 -18.00
N GLY A 240 7.76 -11.54 -18.01
CA GLY A 240 7.94 -12.41 -19.14
C GLY A 240 6.99 -12.06 -20.30
N THR A 241 7.52 -12.07 -21.52
CA THR A 241 6.79 -11.63 -22.72
C THR A 241 6.25 -12.77 -23.60
N ALA A 242 6.45 -14.04 -23.20
CA ALA A 242 5.85 -15.16 -23.94
C ALA A 242 4.33 -15.20 -23.78
N ALA A 243 3.66 -15.63 -24.85
CA ALA A 243 2.26 -16.03 -24.77
C ALA A 243 2.13 -17.29 -23.90
N ASN A 244 1.11 -17.35 -23.05
CA ASN A 244 0.90 -18.51 -22.21
C ASN A 244 0.39 -19.69 -23.05
N SER A 245 1.21 -20.71 -23.27
CA SER A 245 0.87 -21.90 -24.05
C SER A 245 -0.28 -22.73 -23.48
N ALA A 246 -0.58 -22.59 -22.17
CA ALA A 246 -1.72 -23.26 -21.54
C ALA A 246 -3.09 -22.70 -21.98
N TYR A 247 -3.12 -21.53 -22.61
CA TYR A 247 -4.33 -20.87 -23.14
C TYR A 247 -4.31 -20.74 -24.66
N GLN A 248 -3.60 -21.62 -25.39
CA GLN A 248 -3.60 -21.68 -26.83
C GLN A 248 -4.96 -22.18 -27.36
N ASN A 249 -6.01 -21.37 -27.20
CA ASN A 249 -7.11 -21.37 -28.15
C ASN A 249 -6.73 -20.48 -29.33
N PRO A 250 -6.90 -20.93 -30.60
CA PRO A 250 -6.47 -20.21 -31.80
C PRO A 250 -7.08 -18.82 -32.02
N GLY A 251 -7.90 -18.32 -31.10
CA GLY A 251 -8.52 -16.99 -31.10
C GLY A 251 -7.92 -15.97 -30.14
N MET A 252 -6.90 -16.32 -29.34
CA MET A 252 -6.40 -15.45 -28.25
C MET A 252 -4.96 -14.94 -28.46
N ALA A 253 -4.75 -14.11 -29.50
CA ALA A 253 -3.73 -13.05 -29.42
C ALA A 253 -3.99 -12.06 -28.25
N PHE A 254 -5.06 -12.29 -27.51
CA PHE A 254 -5.56 -11.47 -26.40
C PHE A 254 -4.71 -11.54 -25.12
N ASP A 255 -4.03 -12.65 -24.84
CA ASP A 255 -3.43 -12.86 -23.50
C ASP A 255 -2.19 -11.99 -23.26
N LEU A 256 -1.35 -11.79 -24.29
CA LEU A 256 -0.20 -10.90 -24.18
C LEU A 256 -0.60 -9.44 -24.01
N GLY A 257 -1.61 -9.00 -24.77
CA GLY A 257 -2.17 -7.65 -24.65
C GLY A 257 -2.81 -7.38 -23.29
N ILE A 258 -3.50 -8.37 -22.73
CA ILE A 258 -4.09 -8.27 -21.39
C ILE A 258 -2.99 -8.12 -20.34
N ARG A 259 -1.94 -8.96 -20.37
CA ARG A 259 -0.84 -8.88 -19.41
C ARG A 259 -0.10 -7.55 -19.49
N GLN A 260 0.25 -7.09 -20.69
CA GLN A 260 0.91 -5.80 -20.88
C GLN A 260 0.05 -4.64 -20.35
N ASN A 261 -1.26 -4.70 -20.58
CA ASN A 261 -2.18 -3.69 -20.07
C ASN A 261 -2.28 -3.73 -18.52
N LEU A 262 -2.30 -4.92 -17.92
CA LEU A 262 -2.29 -5.06 -16.45
C LEU A 262 -0.98 -4.53 -15.84
N VAL A 263 0.17 -4.85 -16.44
CA VAL A 263 1.47 -4.34 -16.01
C VAL A 263 1.49 -2.81 -16.08
N LYS A 264 0.98 -2.23 -17.18
CA LYS A 264 0.86 -0.77 -17.32
C LYS A 264 -0.04 -0.16 -16.26
N GLN A 265 -1.24 -0.71 -16.04
CA GLN A 265 -2.19 -0.21 -15.04
C GLN A 265 -1.64 -0.36 -13.62
N LEU A 266 -0.93 -1.45 -13.30
CA LEU A 266 -0.30 -1.65 -12.01
C LEU A 266 0.81 -0.61 -11.78
N LYS A 267 1.66 -0.39 -12.80
CA LYS A 267 2.68 0.65 -12.77
C LYS A 267 2.06 2.02 -12.48
N GLU A 268 1.06 2.43 -13.28
CA GLU A 268 0.39 3.73 -13.14
C GLU A 268 -0.25 3.88 -11.74
N ALA A 269 -0.88 2.84 -11.21
CA ALA A 269 -1.47 2.88 -9.88
C ALA A 269 -0.41 3.03 -8.77
N VAL A 270 0.70 2.30 -8.85
CA VAL A 270 1.77 2.36 -7.85
C VAL A 270 2.54 3.68 -7.93
N GLU A 271 2.82 4.19 -9.14
CA GLU A 271 3.40 5.52 -9.35
C GLU A 271 2.47 6.64 -8.86
N GLY A 272 1.16 6.49 -9.04
CA GLY A 272 0.14 7.40 -8.51
C GLY A 272 0.15 7.53 -6.98
N MET A 273 0.61 6.50 -6.28
CA MET A 273 0.86 6.54 -4.83
C MET A 273 2.20 7.19 -4.46
N GLY A 274 2.94 7.79 -5.41
CA GLY A 274 4.24 8.41 -5.20
C GLY A 274 5.41 7.42 -5.04
N LYS A 275 5.23 6.15 -5.42
CA LYS A 275 6.25 5.10 -5.30
C LYS A 275 7.02 4.93 -6.61
N LYS A 276 8.28 4.54 -6.50
CA LYS A 276 9.11 4.26 -7.68
C LYS A 276 8.75 2.90 -8.26
N VAL A 277 8.61 2.83 -9.60
CA VAL A 277 8.35 1.58 -10.31
C VAL A 277 9.38 1.35 -11.42
N THR A 278 9.93 0.15 -11.47
CA THR A 278 10.82 -0.31 -12.54
C THR A 278 10.21 -1.56 -13.17
N VAL A 279 10.29 -1.68 -14.49
CA VAL A 279 9.81 -2.85 -15.25
C VAL A 279 10.95 -3.38 -16.11
N THR A 280 11.26 -4.67 -15.95
CA THR A 280 12.22 -5.39 -16.80
C THR A 280 11.46 -6.48 -17.54
N TYR A 281 11.68 -6.55 -18.85
CA TYR A 281 11.04 -7.53 -19.75
C TYR A 281 12.02 -8.63 -20.14
N TYR A 282 11.52 -9.87 -20.20
CA TYR A 282 12.28 -11.08 -20.56
C TYR A 282 11.63 -11.88 -21.65
#